data_ab3313eaa5f15a5f15610b8123c88385
#
_entry.id   ab3313eaa5f15a5f15610b8123c88385
#
_cell.length_a   1.000
_cell.length_b   1.000
_cell.length_c   1.000
_cell.angle_alpha   90.00
_cell.angle_beta   90.00
_cell.angle_gamma   90.00
#
_symmetry.space_group_name_H-M   'P 1'
#
loop_
_entity.id
_entity.type
_entity.pdbx_description
1 polymer ?
#
loop_
_entity_poly.entity_id
_entity_poly.type
_entity_poly.pdbx_seq_one_letter_code
_entity_poly.pdbx_strand_id
1 'polypeptide(L)'
;MATEREMRLHRCCFTGHRPEKLSQSAEEVHDWLKDQILKAIDDGYMTFITGMAMGVDIWAGEIIVNLRENDPRLHLIAAVPWPRFSARWNAEWKTRYERLIKRADLVKHISRTYDPSVFTKRNFWMVEHCTRVIAFYNGSDGGTKEMIEYAQERDIDVVIGGIIPPKKKPAKELDPGPVPQRDYPLNLIDAIMDCETYQNSKIVCTDDIPADFDDRLRKAASTIKDERAYELLRDRYREGCTLQAIAEREDLSRERIRQLLEKYIKRLRNPDILRYLDCGIENIPGKTSAAMVERLR
;
A
#
# COMPACT_ATOMS: atom_id res chain seq x y z
N MET A 1 -32.80 20.70 18.10
CA MET A 1 -32.00 19.80 17.25
C MET A 1 -30.79 19.35 18.05
N ALA A 2 -30.45 18.06 18.00
CA ALA A 2 -29.23 17.58 18.67
C ALA A 2 -27.99 18.21 18.02
N THR A 3 -27.00 18.56 18.82
CA THR A 3 -25.73 19.11 18.36
C THR A 3 -24.88 18.00 17.72
N GLU A 4 -23.89 18.36 16.89
CA GLU A 4 -22.95 17.37 16.31
C GLU A 4 -22.24 16.55 17.39
N ARG A 5 -21.93 17.20 18.53
CA ARG A 5 -21.31 16.52 19.68
C ARG A 5 -22.23 15.46 20.29
N GLU A 6 -23.50 15.72 20.42
CA GLU A 6 -24.49 14.74 20.92
C GLU A 6 -24.71 13.61 19.90
N MET A 7 -24.86 13.94 18.61
CA MET A 7 -25.01 12.93 17.56
C MET A 7 -23.81 12.01 17.45
N ARG A 8 -22.61 12.52 17.67
CA ARG A 8 -21.36 11.75 17.64
C ARG A 8 -21.34 10.61 18.67
N LEU A 9 -21.93 10.83 19.86
CA LEU A 9 -21.99 9.83 20.94
C LEU A 9 -22.69 8.52 20.52
N HIS A 10 -23.55 8.58 19.53
CA HIS A 10 -24.33 7.43 19.02
C HIS A 10 -23.84 6.95 17.64
N ARG A 11 -22.63 7.36 17.23
CA ARG A 11 -22.05 6.97 15.95
C ARG A 11 -20.85 6.05 16.13
N CYS A 12 -20.87 4.97 15.34
CA CYS A 12 -19.79 4.00 15.21
C CYS A 12 -19.28 4.02 13.76
N CYS A 13 -18.00 3.82 13.52
CA CYS A 13 -17.48 3.68 12.15
C CYS A 13 -16.67 2.40 11.97
N PHE A 14 -16.41 2.05 10.72
CA PHE A 14 -15.71 0.83 10.34
C PHE A 14 -14.39 1.13 9.65
N THR A 15 -13.43 0.23 9.82
CA THR A 15 -12.22 0.17 9.02
C THR A 15 -11.75 -1.28 8.90
N GLY A 16 -11.07 -1.59 7.81
CA GLY A 16 -10.48 -2.91 7.67
C GLY A 16 -9.81 -3.11 6.33
N HIS A 17 -9.21 -4.28 6.20
CA HIS A 17 -8.51 -4.64 4.99
C HIS A 17 -9.45 -5.10 3.88
N ARG A 18 -8.94 -5.06 2.65
CA ARG A 18 -9.57 -5.70 1.51
C ARG A 18 -9.51 -7.22 1.64
N PRO A 19 -10.43 -7.98 0.99
CA PRO A 19 -10.50 -9.43 1.12
C PRO A 19 -9.17 -10.14 0.86
N GLU A 20 -8.43 -9.71 -0.16
CA GLU A 20 -7.14 -10.30 -0.55
C GLU A 20 -6.02 -10.14 0.48
N LYS A 21 -6.21 -9.27 1.47
CA LYS A 21 -5.25 -9.05 2.57
C LYS A 21 -5.63 -9.78 3.85
N LEU A 22 -6.79 -10.42 3.88
CA LEU A 22 -7.28 -11.14 5.05
C LEU A 22 -6.91 -12.62 4.95
N SER A 23 -6.56 -13.22 6.09
CA SER A 23 -6.31 -14.66 6.20
C SER A 23 -7.58 -15.45 6.53
N GLN A 24 -8.58 -14.77 7.08
CA GLN A 24 -9.89 -15.31 7.39
C GLN A 24 -10.78 -15.32 6.14
N SER A 25 -11.73 -16.26 6.10
CA SER A 25 -12.75 -16.27 5.06
C SER A 25 -13.67 -15.05 5.15
N ALA A 26 -14.31 -14.71 4.05
CA ALA A 26 -15.30 -13.62 4.04
C ALA A 26 -16.45 -13.87 5.02
N GLU A 27 -16.83 -15.14 5.20
CA GLU A 27 -17.88 -15.56 6.12
C GLU A 27 -17.48 -15.33 7.59
N GLU A 28 -16.27 -15.77 7.99
CA GLU A 28 -15.75 -15.53 9.34
C GLU A 28 -15.67 -14.04 9.67
N VAL A 29 -15.23 -13.20 8.71
CA VAL A 29 -15.17 -11.76 8.90
C VAL A 29 -16.56 -11.14 9.02
N HIS A 30 -17.50 -11.61 8.19
CA HIS A 30 -18.89 -11.15 8.22
C HIS A 30 -19.57 -11.49 9.55
N ASP A 31 -19.39 -12.70 10.06
CA ASP A 31 -19.97 -13.12 11.34
C ASP A 31 -19.39 -12.32 12.50
N TRP A 32 -18.07 -12.11 12.52
CA TRP A 32 -17.44 -11.26 13.52
C TRP A 32 -17.97 -9.82 13.45
N LEU A 33 -18.05 -9.23 12.25
CA LEU A 33 -18.59 -7.88 12.07
C LEU A 33 -20.01 -7.77 12.58
N LYS A 34 -20.87 -8.75 12.25
CA LYS A 34 -22.27 -8.80 12.70
C LYS A 34 -22.35 -8.83 14.22
N ASP A 35 -21.54 -9.65 14.88
CA ASP A 35 -21.48 -9.73 16.34
C ASP A 35 -21.07 -8.39 16.97
N GLN A 36 -20.03 -7.72 16.45
CA GLN A 36 -19.60 -6.43 16.97
C GLN A 36 -20.62 -5.30 16.69
N ILE A 37 -21.31 -5.35 15.55
CA ILE A 37 -22.39 -4.40 15.23
C ILE A 37 -23.55 -4.57 16.18
N LEU A 38 -23.98 -5.80 16.49
CA LEU A 38 -25.05 -6.06 17.43
C LEU A 38 -24.68 -5.57 18.84
N LYS A 39 -23.46 -5.81 19.31
CA LYS A 39 -22.95 -5.25 20.57
C LYS A 39 -22.97 -3.73 20.57
N ALA A 40 -22.57 -3.09 19.47
CA ALA A 40 -22.62 -1.64 19.37
C ALA A 40 -24.07 -1.11 19.43
N ILE A 41 -25.03 -1.81 18.82
CA ILE A 41 -26.46 -1.45 18.90
C ILE A 41 -26.96 -1.58 20.35
N ASP A 42 -26.58 -2.64 21.05
CA ASP A 42 -26.93 -2.82 22.48
C ASP A 42 -26.31 -1.75 23.36
N ASP A 43 -25.12 -1.22 23.01
CA ASP A 43 -24.46 -0.09 23.67
C ASP A 43 -25.07 1.28 23.29
N GLY A 44 -26.10 1.34 22.43
CA GLY A 44 -26.81 2.55 22.06
C GLY A 44 -26.31 3.26 20.80
N TYR A 45 -25.44 2.63 20.00
CA TYR A 45 -25.04 3.15 18.70
C TYR A 45 -26.12 2.87 17.65
N MET A 46 -26.65 3.92 17.05
CA MET A 46 -27.75 3.82 16.08
C MET A 46 -27.35 4.33 14.69
N THR A 47 -26.23 5.00 14.57
CA THR A 47 -25.71 5.50 13.29
C THR A 47 -24.35 4.95 13.01
N PHE A 48 -24.17 4.37 11.83
CA PHE A 48 -22.95 3.70 11.42
C PHE A 48 -22.34 4.38 10.19
N ILE A 49 -21.02 4.58 10.20
CA ILE A 49 -20.30 5.26 9.14
C ILE A 49 -19.39 4.25 8.45
N THR A 50 -19.59 4.03 7.16
CA THR A 50 -18.72 3.19 6.33
C THR A 50 -17.90 4.02 5.35
N GLY A 51 -16.62 3.67 5.18
CA GLY A 51 -15.72 4.29 4.21
C GLY A 51 -15.89 3.78 2.78
N MET A 52 -16.82 2.86 2.57
CA MET A 52 -17.18 2.33 1.26
C MET A 52 -16.07 1.64 0.48
N ALA A 53 -14.97 1.20 1.14
CA ALA A 53 -13.92 0.42 0.51
C ALA A 53 -14.35 -1.06 0.34
N MET A 54 -13.74 -1.76 -0.64
CA MET A 54 -13.97 -3.19 -0.83
C MET A 54 -13.59 -3.98 0.42
N GLY A 55 -14.35 -4.98 0.78
CA GLY A 55 -14.17 -5.82 1.97
C GLY A 55 -14.93 -5.29 3.18
N VAL A 56 -14.25 -5.09 4.30
CA VAL A 56 -14.84 -4.80 5.61
C VAL A 56 -15.85 -3.65 5.59
N ASP A 57 -15.53 -2.54 4.93
CA ASP A 57 -16.42 -1.37 4.88
C ASP A 57 -17.76 -1.69 4.19
N ILE A 58 -17.72 -2.37 3.03
CA ILE A 58 -18.94 -2.75 2.31
C ILE A 58 -19.70 -3.83 3.07
N TRP A 59 -19.03 -4.86 3.60
CA TRP A 59 -19.67 -5.91 4.37
C TRP A 59 -20.39 -5.34 5.61
N ALA A 60 -19.73 -4.48 6.36
CA ALA A 60 -20.34 -3.83 7.52
C ALA A 60 -21.58 -2.99 7.13
N GLY A 61 -21.48 -2.22 6.05
CA GLY A 61 -22.61 -1.45 5.55
C GLY A 61 -23.80 -2.33 5.13
N GLU A 62 -23.53 -3.46 4.46
CA GLU A 62 -24.57 -4.42 4.08
C GLU A 62 -25.25 -5.04 5.31
N ILE A 63 -24.49 -5.37 6.36
CA ILE A 63 -25.05 -5.87 7.64
C ILE A 63 -26.01 -4.82 8.23
N ILE A 64 -25.59 -3.56 8.33
CA ILE A 64 -26.43 -2.48 8.87
C ILE A 64 -27.74 -2.34 8.07
N VAL A 65 -27.63 -2.33 6.75
CA VAL A 65 -28.80 -2.19 5.88
C VAL A 65 -29.77 -3.37 6.03
N ASN A 66 -29.26 -4.58 6.24
CA ASN A 66 -30.10 -5.76 6.48
C ASN A 66 -30.74 -5.73 7.89
N LEU A 67 -29.98 -5.35 8.92
CA LEU A 67 -30.51 -5.23 10.28
C LEU A 67 -31.60 -4.14 10.37
N ARG A 68 -31.46 -3.05 9.60
CA ARG A 68 -32.42 -1.96 9.54
C ARG A 68 -33.83 -2.41 9.07
N GLU A 69 -33.95 -3.51 8.35
CA GLU A 69 -35.25 -4.06 7.96
C GLU A 69 -36.09 -4.47 9.17
N ASN A 70 -35.43 -4.83 10.29
CA ASN A 70 -36.07 -5.16 11.56
C ASN A 70 -35.97 -4.08 12.62
N ASP A 71 -35.02 -3.14 12.49
CA ASP A 71 -34.87 -1.98 13.39
C ASP A 71 -34.70 -0.67 12.59
N PRO A 72 -35.80 0.05 12.30
CA PRO A 72 -35.77 1.26 11.51
C PRO A 72 -34.97 2.43 12.12
N ARG A 73 -34.52 2.33 13.38
CA ARG A 73 -33.72 3.36 14.05
C ARG A 73 -32.27 3.37 13.55
N LEU A 74 -31.84 2.30 12.86
CA LEU A 74 -30.49 2.18 12.37
C LEU A 74 -30.27 3.05 11.11
N HIS A 75 -29.20 3.82 11.12
CA HIS A 75 -28.82 4.70 10.03
C HIS A 75 -27.43 4.38 9.50
N LEU A 76 -27.26 4.52 8.19
CA LEU A 76 -25.99 4.31 7.51
C LEU A 76 -25.52 5.58 6.82
N ILE A 77 -24.31 6.03 7.15
CA ILE A 77 -23.61 7.12 6.45
C ILE A 77 -22.51 6.51 5.57
N ALA A 78 -22.56 6.79 4.28
CA ALA A 78 -21.53 6.41 3.32
C ALA A 78 -20.51 7.56 3.16
N ALA A 79 -19.31 7.41 3.73
CA ALA A 79 -18.22 8.36 3.55
C ALA A 79 -17.39 7.99 2.30
N VAL A 80 -17.69 8.62 1.18
CA VAL A 80 -17.10 8.33 -0.12
C VAL A 80 -15.89 9.23 -0.35
N PRO A 81 -14.72 8.71 -0.71
CA PRO A 81 -13.54 9.53 -0.96
C PRO A 81 -13.78 10.58 -2.05
N TRP A 82 -14.29 10.19 -3.23
CA TRP A 82 -14.71 11.08 -4.33
C TRP A 82 -15.78 10.40 -5.21
N PRO A 83 -16.56 11.14 -6.04
CA PRO A 83 -17.73 10.60 -6.75
C PRO A 83 -17.48 9.43 -7.71
N ARG A 84 -16.26 9.26 -8.22
CA ARG A 84 -15.87 8.18 -9.15
C ARG A 84 -15.02 7.09 -8.50
N PHE A 85 -15.13 6.95 -7.19
CA PHE A 85 -14.30 6.03 -6.40
C PHE A 85 -14.35 4.57 -6.89
N SER A 86 -15.53 4.06 -7.21
CA SER A 86 -15.74 2.67 -7.66
C SER A 86 -15.52 2.45 -9.17
N ALA A 87 -15.14 3.48 -9.95
CA ALA A 87 -15.15 3.41 -11.41
C ALA A 87 -14.27 2.29 -12.02
N ARG A 88 -13.18 1.91 -11.32
CA ARG A 88 -12.22 0.89 -11.77
C ARG A 88 -12.41 -0.47 -11.09
N TRP A 89 -13.49 -0.67 -10.34
CA TRP A 89 -13.75 -1.92 -9.65
C TRP A 89 -14.32 -2.96 -10.60
N ASN A 90 -14.17 -4.24 -10.25
CA ASN A 90 -14.85 -5.31 -10.96
C ASN A 90 -16.38 -5.20 -10.80
N ALA A 91 -17.12 -5.90 -11.62
CA ALA A 91 -18.58 -5.81 -11.69
C ALA A 91 -19.26 -6.18 -10.36
N GLU A 92 -18.75 -7.18 -9.66
CA GLU A 92 -19.29 -7.65 -8.38
C GLU A 92 -19.24 -6.54 -7.32
N TRP A 93 -18.03 -6.03 -7.01
CA TRP A 93 -17.85 -4.99 -6.01
C TRP A 93 -18.52 -3.68 -6.38
N LYS A 94 -18.56 -3.35 -7.68
CA LYS A 94 -19.27 -2.17 -8.17
C LYS A 94 -20.76 -2.28 -7.92
N THR A 95 -21.37 -3.43 -8.17
CA THR A 95 -22.80 -3.69 -7.92
C THR A 95 -23.12 -3.58 -6.43
N ARG A 96 -22.30 -4.16 -5.55
CA ARG A 96 -22.45 -4.07 -4.08
C ARG A 96 -22.36 -2.61 -3.62
N TYR A 97 -21.36 -1.89 -4.08
CA TYR A 97 -21.16 -0.47 -3.80
C TYR A 97 -22.37 0.36 -4.22
N GLU A 98 -22.84 0.23 -5.45
CA GLU A 98 -23.97 0.99 -5.99
C GLU A 98 -25.29 0.70 -5.24
N ARG A 99 -25.49 -0.58 -4.85
CA ARG A 99 -26.63 -0.99 -4.03
C ARG A 99 -26.57 -0.32 -2.65
N LEU A 100 -25.41 -0.31 -2.03
CA LEU A 100 -25.23 0.26 -0.69
C LEU A 100 -25.39 1.79 -0.70
N ILE A 101 -24.84 2.49 -1.70
CA ILE A 101 -25.02 3.93 -1.89
C ILE A 101 -26.51 4.31 -1.98
N LYS A 102 -27.32 3.52 -2.70
CA LYS A 102 -28.77 3.76 -2.83
C LYS A 102 -29.54 3.57 -1.53
N ARG A 103 -29.00 2.77 -0.61
CA ARG A 103 -29.61 2.43 0.68
C ARG A 103 -29.04 3.24 1.85
N ALA A 104 -27.97 4.00 1.65
CA ALA A 104 -27.41 4.89 2.67
C ALA A 104 -28.34 6.07 2.93
N ASP A 105 -28.48 6.45 4.21
CA ASP A 105 -29.30 7.60 4.63
C ASP A 105 -28.59 8.92 4.29
N LEU A 106 -27.25 8.92 4.31
CA LEU A 106 -26.44 10.06 3.91
C LEU A 106 -25.21 9.58 3.12
N VAL A 107 -24.95 10.24 1.99
CA VAL A 107 -23.73 10.05 1.21
C VAL A 107 -22.87 11.30 1.33
N LYS A 108 -21.75 11.19 2.03
CA LYS A 108 -20.77 12.27 2.19
C LYS A 108 -19.59 12.08 1.26
N HIS A 109 -19.42 12.94 0.27
CA HIS A 109 -18.19 13.00 -0.51
C HIS A 109 -17.14 13.85 0.21
N ILE A 110 -15.97 13.29 0.45
CA ILE A 110 -14.86 13.95 1.17
C ILE A 110 -14.15 14.95 0.26
N SER A 111 -13.97 14.58 -1.01
CA SER A 111 -13.39 15.45 -2.03
C SER A 111 -14.25 15.43 -3.30
N ARG A 112 -14.13 16.49 -4.12
CA ARG A 112 -14.74 16.52 -5.46
C ARG A 112 -13.94 15.72 -6.47
N THR A 113 -12.63 15.61 -6.26
CA THR A 113 -11.68 14.94 -7.16
C THR A 113 -10.76 14.03 -6.38
N TYR A 114 -10.09 13.14 -7.09
CA TYR A 114 -9.05 12.30 -6.52
C TYR A 114 -7.79 13.11 -6.21
N ASP A 115 -7.24 12.93 -5.02
CA ASP A 115 -5.86 13.24 -4.65
C ASP A 115 -5.30 12.10 -3.77
N PRO A 116 -3.98 11.91 -3.67
CA PRO A 116 -3.39 10.81 -2.89
C PRO A 116 -3.79 10.81 -1.40
N SER A 117 -4.06 11.97 -0.82
CA SER A 117 -4.40 12.13 0.60
C SER A 117 -5.89 11.91 0.90
N VAL A 118 -6.73 11.72 -0.12
CA VAL A 118 -8.18 11.65 0.06
C VAL A 118 -8.62 10.48 0.93
N PHE A 119 -7.87 9.38 0.90
CA PHE A 119 -8.17 8.22 1.75
C PHE A 119 -7.91 8.51 3.22
N THR A 120 -6.78 9.14 3.54
CA THR A 120 -6.44 9.58 4.90
C THR A 120 -7.46 10.63 5.39
N LYS A 121 -7.81 11.60 4.56
CA LYS A 121 -8.84 12.60 4.87
C LYS A 121 -10.19 11.93 5.17
N ARG A 122 -10.59 10.91 4.38
CA ARG A 122 -11.82 10.16 4.64
C ARG A 122 -11.76 9.42 5.98
N ASN A 123 -10.67 8.72 6.26
CA ASN A 123 -10.49 8.00 7.51
C ASN A 123 -10.55 8.94 8.72
N PHE A 124 -9.86 10.05 8.68
CA PHE A 124 -9.86 11.05 9.76
C PHE A 124 -11.25 11.65 9.94
N TRP A 125 -11.93 12.01 8.84
CA TRP A 125 -13.31 12.50 8.92
C TRP A 125 -14.23 11.49 9.61
N MET A 126 -14.11 10.20 9.32
CA MET A 126 -14.93 9.16 9.96
C MET A 126 -14.66 9.08 11.47
N VAL A 127 -13.40 9.09 11.88
CA VAL A 127 -12.98 9.07 13.29
C VAL A 127 -13.47 10.32 14.03
N GLU A 128 -13.38 11.49 13.42
CA GLU A 128 -13.85 12.75 14.02
C GLU A 128 -15.37 12.81 14.23
N HIS A 129 -16.15 11.98 13.51
CA HIS A 129 -17.60 11.95 13.55
C HIS A 129 -18.19 10.75 14.30
N CYS A 130 -17.36 9.97 15.02
CA CYS A 130 -17.80 8.82 15.81
C CYS A 130 -17.13 8.78 17.19
N THR A 131 -17.59 7.88 18.06
CA THR A 131 -16.96 7.58 19.36
C THR A 131 -16.54 6.13 19.49
N ARG A 132 -16.83 5.28 18.47
CA ARG A 132 -16.32 3.92 18.40
C ARG A 132 -15.88 3.60 16.98
N VAL A 133 -14.76 2.87 16.86
CA VAL A 133 -14.26 2.29 15.61
C VAL A 133 -14.29 0.77 15.74
N ILE A 134 -14.96 0.08 14.81
CA ILE A 134 -14.89 -1.37 14.64
C ILE A 134 -13.91 -1.65 13.51
N ALA A 135 -12.77 -2.25 13.84
CA ALA A 135 -11.67 -2.49 12.92
C ALA A 135 -11.44 -3.99 12.73
N PHE A 136 -11.40 -4.46 11.48
CA PHE A 136 -10.89 -5.80 11.19
C PHE A 136 -9.51 -5.70 10.55
N TYR A 137 -8.47 -6.06 11.32
CA TYR A 137 -7.09 -5.70 11.07
C TYR A 137 -6.16 -6.92 11.16
N ASN A 138 -5.22 -7.05 10.23
CA ASN A 138 -4.28 -8.18 10.15
C ASN A 138 -2.86 -7.86 10.65
N GLY A 139 -2.64 -6.71 11.28
CA GLY A 139 -1.32 -6.29 11.78
C GLY A 139 -0.42 -5.61 10.75
N SER A 140 -0.82 -5.49 9.46
CA SER A 140 0.04 -4.90 8.42
C SER A 140 -0.10 -3.38 8.32
N ASP A 141 0.96 -2.70 7.85
CA ASP A 141 0.95 -1.26 7.61
C ASP A 141 -0.06 -0.85 6.53
N GLY A 142 -0.63 0.34 6.68
CA GLY A 142 -1.56 0.95 5.72
C GLY A 142 -2.70 1.72 6.38
N GLY A 143 -3.65 2.16 5.57
CA GLY A 143 -4.72 3.06 6.00
C GLY A 143 -5.60 2.53 7.15
N THR A 144 -5.71 1.20 7.34
CA THR A 144 -6.41 0.62 8.51
C THR A 144 -5.63 0.88 9.79
N LYS A 145 -4.30 0.66 9.79
CA LYS A 145 -3.42 0.94 10.92
C LYS A 145 -3.44 2.44 11.26
N GLU A 146 -3.23 3.29 10.26
CA GLU A 146 -3.27 4.75 10.42
C GLU A 146 -4.58 5.22 11.06
N MET A 147 -5.71 4.64 10.65
CA MET A 147 -7.01 5.00 11.22
C MET A 147 -7.18 4.53 12.67
N ILE A 148 -6.67 3.33 13.01
CA ILE A 148 -6.67 2.80 14.38
C ILE A 148 -5.82 3.70 15.29
N GLU A 149 -4.58 4.00 14.88
CA GLU A 149 -3.66 4.88 15.64
C GLU A 149 -4.27 6.27 15.84
N TYR A 150 -4.84 6.86 14.77
CA TYR A 150 -5.49 8.17 14.84
C TYR A 150 -6.71 8.18 15.78
N ALA A 151 -7.47 7.09 15.87
CA ALA A 151 -8.59 6.95 16.80
C ALA A 151 -8.09 6.82 18.24
N GLN A 152 -7.05 6.01 18.49
CA GLN A 152 -6.45 5.82 19.81
C GLN A 152 -5.83 7.11 20.36
N GLU A 153 -5.15 7.91 19.53
CA GLU A 153 -4.62 9.23 19.89
C GLU A 153 -5.71 10.22 20.35
N ARG A 154 -6.98 9.95 20.06
CA ARG A 154 -8.15 10.78 20.39
C ARG A 154 -9.06 10.17 21.43
N ASP A 155 -8.58 9.14 22.14
CA ASP A 155 -9.34 8.42 23.16
C ASP A 155 -10.68 7.88 22.65
N ILE A 156 -10.74 7.49 21.37
CA ILE A 156 -11.91 6.85 20.76
C ILE A 156 -11.82 5.36 21.03
N ASP A 157 -12.94 4.76 21.42
CA ASP A 157 -13.06 3.32 21.62
C ASP A 157 -12.79 2.56 20.30
N VAL A 158 -11.83 1.62 20.32
CA VAL A 158 -11.44 0.85 19.14
C VAL A 158 -11.57 -0.64 19.44
N VAL A 159 -12.52 -1.27 18.77
CA VAL A 159 -12.73 -2.72 18.82
C VAL A 159 -11.99 -3.36 17.66
N ILE A 160 -11.00 -4.20 17.94
CA ILE A 160 -10.14 -4.79 16.92
C ILE A 160 -10.36 -6.29 16.83
N GLY A 161 -10.69 -6.79 15.64
CA GLY A 161 -10.71 -8.19 15.28
C GLY A 161 -9.63 -8.53 14.24
N GLY A 162 -9.48 -9.83 13.99
CA GLY A 162 -8.61 -10.31 12.93
C GLY A 162 -7.10 -10.25 13.21
N ILE A 163 -6.69 -9.86 14.42
CA ILE A 163 -5.29 -10.00 14.85
C ILE A 163 -4.98 -11.49 15.16
N ILE A 164 -5.22 -12.33 14.18
CA ILE A 164 -4.34 -13.46 13.98
C ILE A 164 -3.22 -12.86 13.15
N PRO A 165 -1.96 -12.80 13.65
CA PRO A 165 -0.87 -12.44 12.76
C PRO A 165 -1.07 -13.31 11.53
N PRO A 166 -1.06 -12.74 10.29
CA PRO A 166 -1.21 -13.56 9.10
C PRO A 166 -0.30 -14.73 9.39
N LYS A 167 -0.83 -16.00 9.31
CA LYS A 167 0.07 -17.18 9.36
C LYS A 167 1.16 -16.71 8.45
N LYS A 168 2.34 -16.33 9.03
CA LYS A 168 3.46 -15.83 8.23
C LYS A 168 3.48 -16.82 7.12
N LYS A 169 3.03 -16.42 5.91
CA LYS A 169 3.16 -17.27 4.73
C LYS A 169 4.53 -17.76 4.93
N PRO A 170 4.75 -19.08 5.25
CA PRO A 170 5.99 -19.57 5.86
C PRO A 170 7.02 -18.77 5.14
N ALA A 171 7.73 -17.93 5.83
CA ALA A 171 8.40 -16.80 5.23
C ALA A 171 9.02 -17.51 4.08
N LYS A 172 8.40 -17.33 2.86
CA LYS A 172 8.75 -18.08 1.70
C LYS A 172 10.21 -17.99 1.88
N GLU A 173 10.81 -19.09 2.43
CA GLU A 173 12.15 -19.13 3.00
C GLU A 173 12.87 -18.31 2.01
N LEU A 174 13.05 -17.03 2.35
CA LEU A 174 13.22 -16.01 1.30
C LEU A 174 14.52 -16.50 0.79
N ASP A 175 14.32 -17.33 -0.22
CA ASP A 175 15.34 -17.91 -1.04
C ASP A 175 16.35 -16.79 -1.08
N PRO A 176 17.58 -16.93 -0.55
CA PRO A 176 18.53 -15.83 -0.41
C PRO A 176 18.75 -15.13 -1.75
N GLY A 177 17.69 -15.07 -2.50
CA GLY A 177 17.53 -14.67 -3.86
C GLY A 177 18.69 -15.28 -4.65
N PRO A 178 18.57 -15.98 -5.70
CA PRO A 178 19.59 -16.84 -6.27
C PRO A 178 20.93 -16.17 -6.10
N VAL A 179 21.84 -16.88 -5.38
CA VAL A 179 23.24 -16.43 -5.26
C VAL A 179 23.61 -16.06 -6.68
N PRO A 180 23.98 -14.79 -6.97
CA PRO A 180 24.17 -14.37 -8.34
C PRO A 180 25.01 -15.41 -9.04
N GLN A 181 24.45 -16.12 -10.02
CA GLN A 181 25.14 -17.25 -10.68
C GLN A 181 26.32 -16.77 -11.52
N ARG A 182 26.47 -15.44 -11.62
CA ARG A 182 27.54 -14.77 -12.35
C ARG A 182 28.29 -13.81 -11.44
N ASP A 183 29.57 -13.59 -11.77
CA ASP A 183 30.39 -12.60 -11.10
C ASP A 183 29.94 -11.16 -11.41
N TYR A 184 30.30 -10.24 -10.52
CA TYR A 184 30.08 -8.81 -10.73
C TYR A 184 30.89 -8.32 -11.96
N PRO A 185 30.35 -7.44 -12.83
CA PRO A 185 29.06 -6.76 -12.71
C PRO A 185 27.88 -7.47 -13.41
N LEU A 186 28.09 -8.65 -14.00
CA LEU A 186 27.07 -9.38 -14.75
C LEU A 186 25.84 -9.70 -13.89
N ASN A 187 26.04 -10.05 -12.63
CA ASN A 187 24.97 -10.32 -11.68
C ASN A 187 24.07 -9.10 -11.43
N LEU A 188 24.65 -7.90 -11.40
CA LEU A 188 23.88 -6.65 -11.28
C LEU A 188 23.14 -6.32 -12.58
N ILE A 189 23.81 -6.52 -13.71
CA ILE A 189 23.22 -6.33 -15.03
C ILE A 189 22.02 -7.27 -15.20
N ASP A 190 22.15 -8.55 -14.87
CA ASP A 190 21.04 -9.51 -14.91
C ASP A 190 19.88 -9.05 -14.01
N ALA A 191 20.16 -8.56 -12.78
CA ALA A 191 19.13 -8.05 -11.90
C ALA A 191 18.41 -6.81 -12.46
N ILE A 192 19.12 -5.93 -13.14
CA ILE A 192 18.54 -4.74 -13.80
C ILE A 192 17.71 -5.15 -15.02
N MET A 193 18.16 -6.11 -15.80
CA MET A 193 17.54 -6.54 -17.05
C MET A 193 16.45 -7.60 -16.88
N ASP A 194 16.32 -8.21 -15.70
CA ASP A 194 15.29 -9.22 -15.38
C ASP A 194 13.90 -8.56 -15.27
N CYS A 195 13.43 -8.05 -16.40
CA CYS A 195 12.10 -7.46 -16.51
C CYS A 195 11.56 -7.68 -17.93
N GLU A 196 10.35 -8.23 -18.05
CA GLU A 196 9.64 -8.45 -19.32
C GLU A 196 9.61 -7.21 -20.23
N THR A 197 9.62 -6.03 -19.64
CA THR A 197 9.63 -4.75 -20.36
C THR A 197 10.90 -4.55 -21.20
N TYR A 198 12.01 -5.20 -20.84
CA TYR A 198 13.30 -5.02 -21.50
C TYR A 198 13.71 -6.19 -22.40
N GLN A 199 13.01 -7.32 -22.35
CA GLN A 199 13.25 -8.46 -23.24
C GLN A 199 13.10 -8.09 -24.72
N ASN A 200 12.31 -7.07 -25.03
CA ASN A 200 12.09 -6.54 -26.37
C ASN A 200 12.91 -5.27 -26.68
N SER A 201 13.74 -4.79 -25.77
CA SER A 201 14.58 -3.62 -26.01
C SER A 201 15.87 -4.06 -26.71
N LYS A 202 16.27 -3.33 -27.78
CA LYS A 202 17.52 -3.56 -28.51
C LYS A 202 18.78 -3.12 -27.72
N ILE A 203 18.68 -3.01 -26.39
CA ILE A 203 19.84 -2.77 -25.52
C ILE A 203 20.49 -4.13 -25.29
N VAL A 204 21.34 -4.53 -26.19
CA VAL A 204 22.20 -5.70 -26.01
C VAL A 204 23.32 -5.27 -25.11
N CYS A 205 23.31 -5.76 -23.86
CA CYS A 205 24.54 -5.79 -23.07
C CYS A 205 25.48 -6.77 -23.78
N THR A 206 26.49 -6.21 -24.46
CA THR A 206 27.56 -7.02 -25.03
C THR A 206 28.39 -7.60 -23.87
N ASP A 207 29.05 -8.74 -24.07
CA ASP A 207 29.95 -9.33 -23.05
C ASP A 207 31.16 -8.43 -22.74
N ASP A 208 31.31 -7.30 -23.44
CA ASP A 208 32.33 -6.29 -23.23
C ASP A 208 31.88 -5.26 -22.18
N ILE A 209 32.14 -5.57 -20.94
CA ILE A 209 31.85 -4.69 -19.81
C ILE A 209 32.84 -3.52 -19.81
N PRO A 210 32.38 -2.25 -19.77
CA PRO A 210 33.27 -1.11 -19.72
C PRO A 210 34.16 -1.15 -18.47
N ALA A 211 35.47 -0.86 -18.65
CA ALA A 211 36.42 -0.83 -17.55
C ALA A 211 36.06 0.19 -16.46
N ASP A 212 35.29 1.22 -16.80
CA ASP A 212 34.80 2.27 -15.92
C ASP A 212 33.37 2.03 -15.42
N PHE A 213 32.86 0.80 -15.51
CA PHE A 213 31.46 0.46 -15.13
C PHE A 213 31.12 0.88 -13.70
N ASP A 214 32.03 0.73 -12.76
CA ASP A 214 31.85 1.11 -11.35
C ASP A 214 31.67 2.61 -11.17
N ASP A 215 32.44 3.41 -11.89
CA ASP A 215 32.31 4.87 -11.86
C ASP A 215 30.99 5.32 -12.50
N ARG A 216 30.57 4.65 -13.58
CA ARG A 216 29.26 4.86 -14.19
C ARG A 216 28.13 4.47 -13.23
N LEU A 217 28.25 3.34 -12.57
CA LEU A 217 27.25 2.88 -11.59
C LEU A 217 27.14 3.89 -10.43
N ARG A 218 28.25 4.40 -9.93
CA ARG A 218 28.27 5.41 -8.86
C ARG A 218 27.53 6.69 -9.30
N LYS A 219 27.79 7.17 -10.49
CA LYS A 219 27.10 8.33 -11.07
C LYS A 219 25.62 8.03 -11.33
N ALA A 220 25.27 6.87 -11.86
CA ALA A 220 23.89 6.47 -12.05
C ALA A 220 23.13 6.39 -10.71
N ALA A 221 23.73 5.82 -9.67
CA ALA A 221 23.16 5.74 -8.34
C ALA A 221 22.97 7.11 -7.68
N SER A 222 23.84 8.11 -7.96
CA SER A 222 23.68 9.47 -7.46
C SER A 222 22.42 10.18 -8.00
N THR A 223 21.86 9.71 -9.12
CA THR A 223 20.56 10.19 -9.62
C THR A 223 19.38 9.71 -8.78
N ILE A 224 19.59 8.68 -7.95
CA ILE A 224 18.64 8.18 -6.99
C ILE A 224 18.75 9.08 -5.75
N LYS A 225 17.64 9.68 -5.32
CA LYS A 225 17.63 10.56 -4.13
C LYS A 225 17.78 9.74 -2.82
N ASP A 226 18.86 8.99 -2.71
CA ASP A 226 19.25 8.23 -1.52
C ASP A 226 20.77 7.99 -1.60
N GLU A 227 21.52 8.62 -0.72
CA GLU A 227 23.00 8.58 -0.71
C GLU A 227 23.55 7.17 -0.50
N ARG A 228 22.79 6.27 0.07
CA ARG A 228 23.19 4.87 0.32
C ARG A 228 23.04 3.98 -0.91
N ALA A 229 22.44 4.49 -2.01
CA ALA A 229 22.06 3.63 -3.14
C ALA A 229 23.27 2.89 -3.74
N TYR A 230 24.38 3.59 -3.97
CA TYR A 230 25.59 2.98 -4.51
C TYR A 230 26.19 1.94 -3.55
N GLU A 231 26.31 2.28 -2.26
CA GLU A 231 26.92 1.40 -1.27
C GLU A 231 26.12 0.10 -1.10
N LEU A 232 24.79 0.19 -1.01
CA LEU A 232 23.93 -0.99 -0.88
C LEU A 232 23.97 -1.89 -2.13
N LEU A 233 24.03 -1.28 -3.34
CA LEU A 233 24.19 -2.05 -4.58
C LEU A 233 25.57 -2.72 -4.64
N ARG A 234 26.65 -1.99 -4.33
CA ARG A 234 28.01 -2.55 -4.25
C ARG A 234 28.09 -3.73 -3.30
N ASP A 235 27.61 -3.55 -2.08
CA ASP A 235 27.68 -4.59 -1.05
C ASP A 235 26.92 -5.85 -1.45
N ARG A 236 25.75 -5.67 -2.06
CA ARG A 236 24.94 -6.82 -2.48
C ARG A 236 25.52 -7.55 -3.68
N TYR A 237 25.93 -6.81 -4.72
CA TYR A 237 26.27 -7.39 -6.02
C TYR A 237 27.77 -7.57 -6.22
N ARG A 238 28.61 -6.67 -5.73
CA ARG A 238 30.06 -6.76 -5.85
C ARG A 238 30.69 -7.54 -4.71
N GLU A 239 30.35 -7.19 -3.46
CA GLU A 239 30.94 -7.81 -2.27
C GLU A 239 30.21 -9.11 -1.86
N GLY A 240 29.08 -9.42 -2.49
CA GLY A 240 28.30 -10.63 -2.24
C GLY A 240 27.66 -10.70 -0.84
N CYS A 241 27.53 -9.57 -0.14
CA CYS A 241 26.96 -9.53 1.20
C CYS A 241 25.52 -10.03 1.21
N THR A 242 25.17 -10.81 2.24
CA THR A 242 23.77 -11.25 2.45
C THR A 242 22.90 -10.05 2.85
N LEU A 243 21.60 -10.13 2.55
CA LEU A 243 20.66 -9.09 2.99
C LEU A 243 20.66 -8.90 4.51
N GLN A 244 20.94 -9.98 5.26
CA GLN A 244 21.03 -9.94 6.72
C GLN A 244 22.27 -9.15 7.17
N ALA A 245 23.43 -9.40 6.58
CA ALA A 245 24.67 -8.70 6.93
C ALA A 245 24.59 -7.19 6.60
N ILE A 246 23.94 -6.84 5.47
CA ILE A 246 23.68 -5.44 5.12
C ILE A 246 22.72 -4.80 6.12
N ALA A 247 21.66 -5.51 6.51
CA ALA A 247 20.66 -5.03 7.44
C ALA A 247 21.23 -4.71 8.83
N GLU A 248 22.10 -5.60 9.34
CA GLU A 248 22.78 -5.41 10.62
C GLU A 248 23.71 -4.19 10.59
N ARG A 249 24.45 -3.98 9.50
CA ARG A 249 25.33 -2.82 9.37
C ARG A 249 24.58 -1.51 9.24
N GLU A 250 23.45 -1.50 8.54
CA GLU A 250 22.64 -0.30 8.28
C GLU A 250 21.60 -0.01 9.39
N ASP A 251 21.54 -0.85 10.43
CA ASP A 251 20.52 -0.79 11.49
C ASP A 251 19.09 -0.77 10.94
N LEU A 252 18.84 -1.63 9.95
CA LEU A 252 17.55 -1.77 9.27
C LEU A 252 17.08 -3.21 9.30
N SER A 253 15.80 -3.45 9.03
CA SER A 253 15.32 -4.82 8.83
C SER A 253 15.79 -5.39 7.49
N ARG A 254 16.01 -6.71 7.42
CA ARG A 254 16.33 -7.43 6.18
C ARG A 254 15.33 -7.13 5.07
N GLU A 255 14.04 -7.06 5.40
CA GLU A 255 12.99 -6.73 4.45
C GLU A 255 13.11 -5.29 3.94
N ARG A 256 13.53 -4.37 4.80
CA ARG A 256 13.77 -2.98 4.39
C ARG A 256 14.92 -2.86 3.41
N ILE A 257 16.01 -3.60 3.63
CA ILE A 257 17.13 -3.66 2.67
C ILE A 257 16.68 -4.24 1.33
N ARG A 258 15.88 -5.32 1.33
CA ARG A 258 15.31 -5.90 0.11
C ARG A 258 14.51 -4.87 -0.68
N GLN A 259 13.60 -4.15 -0.01
CA GLN A 259 12.78 -3.10 -0.63
C GLN A 259 13.60 -1.94 -1.19
N LEU A 260 14.66 -1.54 -0.49
CA LEU A 260 15.57 -0.48 -0.98
C LEU A 260 16.29 -0.95 -2.24
N LEU A 261 16.88 -2.14 -2.25
CA LEU A 261 17.55 -2.69 -3.42
C LEU A 261 16.62 -2.83 -4.62
N GLU A 262 15.40 -3.35 -4.43
CA GLU A 262 14.38 -3.40 -5.50
C GLU A 262 14.03 -2.00 -6.03
N LYS A 263 13.87 -1.02 -5.15
CA LYS A 263 13.63 0.37 -5.54
C LYS A 263 14.78 0.91 -6.38
N TYR A 264 16.04 0.65 -6.00
CA TYR A 264 17.22 1.13 -6.71
C TYR A 264 17.35 0.43 -8.07
N ILE A 265 17.23 -0.88 -8.13
CA ILE A 265 17.21 -1.65 -9.38
C ILE A 265 16.13 -1.11 -10.32
N LYS A 266 14.90 -0.88 -9.83
CA LYS A 266 13.82 -0.30 -10.62
C LYS A 266 14.16 1.10 -11.16
N ARG A 267 14.92 1.90 -10.43
CA ARG A 267 15.36 3.23 -10.89
C ARG A 267 16.46 3.14 -11.95
N LEU A 268 17.39 2.19 -11.80
CA LEU A 268 18.42 1.91 -12.77
C LEU A 268 17.88 1.35 -14.11
N ARG A 269 16.67 0.79 -14.11
CA ARG A 269 15.96 0.35 -15.33
C ARG A 269 15.51 1.48 -16.25
N ASN A 270 15.77 2.74 -15.90
CA ASN A 270 15.51 3.85 -16.81
C ASN A 270 16.35 3.68 -18.09
N PRO A 271 15.74 3.76 -19.31
CA PRO A 271 16.43 3.52 -20.57
C PRO A 271 17.67 4.41 -20.77
N ASP A 272 17.63 5.64 -20.28
CA ASP A 272 18.76 6.58 -20.41
C ASP A 272 19.91 6.19 -19.47
N ILE A 273 19.59 5.71 -18.25
CA ILE A 273 20.58 5.20 -17.30
C ILE A 273 21.21 3.91 -17.83
N LEU A 274 20.44 3.00 -18.39
CA LEU A 274 20.95 1.77 -18.98
C LEU A 274 21.91 2.04 -20.13
N ARG A 275 21.56 2.96 -21.02
CA ARG A 275 22.46 3.40 -22.11
C ARG A 275 23.75 4.03 -21.56
N TYR A 276 23.64 4.84 -20.51
CA TYR A 276 24.80 5.42 -19.87
C TYR A 276 25.72 4.36 -19.25
N LEU A 277 25.17 3.37 -18.60
CA LEU A 277 25.94 2.25 -18.02
C LEU A 277 26.66 1.44 -19.11
N ASP A 278 26.01 1.22 -20.24
CA ASP A 278 26.55 0.46 -21.38
C ASP A 278 27.59 1.28 -22.19
N CYS A 279 27.18 2.44 -22.71
CA CYS A 279 27.94 3.17 -23.74
C CYS A 279 28.67 4.43 -23.21
N GLY A 280 28.45 4.82 -21.94
CA GLY A 280 28.94 6.11 -21.40
C GLY A 280 28.17 7.32 -21.95
N ILE A 281 28.56 8.52 -21.47
CA ILE A 281 27.83 9.76 -21.77
C ILE A 281 27.95 10.19 -23.23
N GLU A 282 29.08 9.88 -23.87
CA GLU A 282 29.41 10.33 -25.24
C GLU A 282 28.55 9.67 -26.30
N ASN A 283 27.98 8.49 -25.98
CA ASN A 283 27.23 7.68 -26.92
C ASN A 283 25.72 7.68 -26.63
N ILE A 284 25.23 8.55 -25.74
CA ILE A 284 23.79 8.65 -25.47
C ILE A 284 23.12 9.36 -26.66
N PRO A 285 22.16 8.71 -27.37
CA PRO A 285 21.47 9.34 -28.49
C PRO A 285 20.76 10.65 -28.08
N GLY A 286 20.79 11.65 -28.97
CA GLY A 286 20.26 13.02 -28.73
C GLY A 286 18.77 13.17 -28.39
N LYS A 287 18.07 12.10 -28.05
CA LYS A 287 16.69 12.09 -27.50
C LYS A 287 16.64 12.02 -25.98
N THR A 288 17.80 11.89 -25.31
CA THR A 288 17.87 11.87 -23.86
C THR A 288 17.64 13.28 -23.31
N SER A 289 16.85 13.39 -22.25
CA SER A 289 16.55 14.67 -21.62
C SER A 289 17.86 15.38 -21.20
N ALA A 290 18.03 16.66 -21.57
CA ALA A 290 19.21 17.46 -21.19
C ALA A 290 19.45 17.46 -19.67
N ALA A 291 18.39 17.44 -18.87
CA ALA A 291 18.45 17.35 -17.41
C ALA A 291 19.01 16.00 -16.90
N MET A 292 18.81 14.90 -17.63
CA MET A 292 19.39 13.59 -17.27
C MET A 292 20.89 13.57 -17.62
N VAL A 293 21.26 14.09 -18.79
CA VAL A 293 22.67 14.20 -19.22
C VAL A 293 23.48 15.05 -18.22
N GLU A 294 22.91 16.14 -17.73
CA GLU A 294 23.55 17.00 -16.74
C GLU A 294 23.75 16.32 -15.38
N ARG A 295 22.82 15.43 -14.98
CA ARG A 295 22.95 14.63 -13.75
C ARG A 295 23.97 13.50 -13.84
N LEU A 296 24.26 13.03 -15.04
CA LEU A 296 25.22 11.95 -15.30
C LEU A 296 26.64 12.48 -15.62
N ARG A 297 26.80 13.77 -15.87
CA ARG A 297 28.10 14.45 -15.96
C ARG A 297 28.75 14.66 -14.61
#